data_3fd8db0f412db43cd29ca513362c59f9
#
_entry.id   3fd8db0f412db43cd29ca513362c59f9
#
_cell.length_a   1.000
_cell.length_b   1.000
_cell.length_c   1.000
_cell.angle_alpha   90.00
_cell.angle_beta   90.00
_cell.angle_gamma   90.00
#
_symmetry.space_group_name_H-M   'P 1'
#
loop_
_entity.id
_entity.type
_entity.pdbx_description
1 polymer ?
#
loop_
_entity_poly.entity_id
_entity_poly.type
_entity_poly.pdbx_seq_one_letter_code
_entity_poly.pdbx_strand_id
1 'polypeptide(L)'
;MKYMACLVMLLLTFAACSPDSDASDPGSITNKTYTLHFNLSPVSGSSASSRAETYTAESPNTWEDGSEEENMKSWTVVFVKSDGTVAKVVKQPSVEEGKDKKDDVTVTGLEAGTTYTVYSFANISDTELGTITEGSRSPDFDSKSFAVNGNDMDIKVNGIPMSNKQEVTIGSDGQPNVKDLYVVRMLSKITLKFRNMTGQDITVKNVSISDITSNPAAGTENVKLLPAKPVSSTNDAQTPNLVENAKRDDFTHTITSGLTVTKDATDYDTDNSRSVSFYVNESQAGNAYPYFVVTLETNVGSQRYFMYTDWNQIARNDHHVLKLALSDYKLRLKVEDFGSIGSAPSLKDDGKQLNLIFHDLEEFHIIPSVTKYSDESSVSFTNLEWKKLSESVVGDESKAFSTIPKIVTGENIIEAATLGELGKKIGPIIYQLSVKVDDGTTTAPTLVYRVAISQDLTWYSARRHNGAFWICKQ
;
A
#
# COMPACT_ATOMS: atom_id res chain seq x y z
N MET A 1 -36.75 30.68 52.23
CA MET A 1 -36.25 31.83 52.98
C MET A 1 -34.76 32.01 52.70
N LYS A 2 -34.48 33.21 52.27
CA LYS A 2 -33.24 34.02 52.32
C LYS A 2 -32.07 33.62 51.40
N TYR A 3 -31.95 34.48 50.43
CA TYR A 3 -30.82 34.83 49.57
C TYR A 3 -29.57 35.21 50.38
N MET A 4 -28.38 34.89 49.79
CA MET A 4 -27.25 35.79 49.94
C MET A 4 -26.35 35.64 48.70
N ALA A 5 -26.36 36.70 47.88
CA ALA A 5 -25.48 36.89 46.75
C ALA A 5 -24.09 37.33 47.27
N CYS A 6 -23.02 36.74 46.81
CA CYS A 6 -21.66 37.24 46.95
C CYS A 6 -21.16 37.64 45.56
N LEU A 7 -21.15 38.95 45.35
CA LEU A 7 -20.57 39.65 44.21
C LEU A 7 -19.06 39.71 44.41
N VAL A 8 -18.28 38.97 43.64
CA VAL A 8 -16.82 39.13 43.59
C VAL A 8 -16.48 40.03 42.40
N MET A 9 -16.08 41.24 42.73
CA MET A 9 -15.60 42.27 41.81
C MET A 9 -14.17 41.91 41.39
N LEU A 10 -13.97 41.43 40.14
CA LEU A 10 -12.65 41.19 39.57
C LEU A 10 -12.10 42.50 38.99
N LEU A 11 -11.13 43.08 39.65
CA LEU A 11 -10.39 44.26 39.16
C LEU A 11 -9.45 43.76 38.01
N LEU A 12 -9.81 44.12 36.79
CA LEU A 12 -8.94 44.07 35.62
C LEU A 12 -8.02 45.31 35.66
N THR A 13 -6.76 45.09 36.04
CA THR A 13 -5.69 46.07 35.83
C THR A 13 -5.24 46.00 34.37
N PHE A 14 -5.72 46.89 33.53
CA PHE A 14 -5.12 47.16 32.23
C PHE A 14 -3.79 47.90 32.46
N ALA A 15 -2.68 47.20 32.21
CA ALA A 15 -1.41 47.85 31.98
C ALA A 15 -1.47 48.52 30.61
N ALA A 16 -1.73 49.82 30.58
CA ALA A 16 -1.59 50.62 29.38
C ALA A 16 -0.09 50.75 29.08
N CYS A 17 0.40 50.03 28.09
CA CYS A 17 1.65 50.39 27.43
C CYS A 17 1.41 51.63 26.60
N SER A 18 2.06 52.72 26.99
CA SER A 18 2.13 53.98 26.26
C SER A 18 2.70 53.72 24.86
N PRO A 19 2.09 54.21 23.79
CA PRO A 19 2.76 54.20 22.49
C PRO A 19 3.79 55.31 22.47
N ASP A 20 5.08 54.95 22.48
CA ASP A 20 6.13 55.88 22.08
C ASP A 20 5.88 56.24 20.61
N SER A 21 5.51 57.49 20.41
CA SER A 21 5.40 58.08 19.07
C SER A 21 6.77 58.53 18.61
N ASP A 22 7.55 57.58 18.13
CA ASP A 22 8.66 57.88 17.22
C ASP A 22 8.11 58.15 15.84
N ALA A 23 8.28 59.35 15.38
CA ALA A 23 7.99 59.80 14.02
C ALA A 23 8.90 59.02 13.07
N SER A 24 8.33 57.97 12.49
CA SER A 24 9.02 57.16 11.47
C SER A 24 9.20 57.95 10.18
N ASP A 25 10.45 58.08 9.79
CA ASP A 25 10.93 58.46 8.48
C ASP A 25 10.15 57.68 7.38
N PRO A 26 9.53 58.35 6.38
CA PRO A 26 8.74 57.68 5.35
C PRO A 26 9.64 57.11 4.23
N GLY A 27 10.63 56.29 4.56
CA GLY A 27 11.60 55.76 3.61
C GLY A 27 12.17 54.36 3.89
N SER A 28 11.94 53.80 5.07
CA SER A 28 12.47 52.46 5.40
C SER A 28 11.32 51.46 5.55
N ILE A 29 11.09 50.68 4.53
CA ILE A 29 10.29 49.43 4.66
C ILE A 29 11.17 48.45 5.45
N THR A 30 11.23 48.60 6.77
CA THR A 30 11.79 47.53 7.62
C THR A 30 10.76 46.39 7.63
N ASN A 31 11.05 45.31 6.93
CA ASN A 31 10.27 44.09 7.02
C ASN A 31 10.23 43.66 8.48
N LYS A 32 9.04 43.76 9.10
CA LYS A 32 8.84 43.27 10.46
C LYS A 32 9.06 41.77 10.47
N THR A 33 9.93 41.29 11.31
CA THR A 33 10.19 39.88 11.54
C THR A 33 9.59 39.43 12.88
N TYR A 34 9.13 38.19 12.94
CA TYR A 34 8.43 37.64 14.09
C TYR A 34 9.09 36.32 14.58
N THR A 35 8.87 36.02 15.85
CA THR A 35 9.09 34.71 16.42
C THR A 35 7.78 33.93 16.39
N LEU A 36 7.78 32.77 15.78
CA LEU A 36 6.59 31.96 15.55
C LEU A 36 6.77 30.55 16.11
N HIS A 37 5.66 29.98 16.52
CA HIS A 37 5.59 28.61 17.03
C HIS A 37 4.69 27.77 16.12
N PHE A 38 5.20 26.62 15.73
CA PHE A 38 4.48 25.62 14.91
C PHE A 38 4.51 24.28 15.64
N ASN A 39 3.41 23.53 15.53
CA ASN A 39 3.39 22.13 15.95
C ASN A 39 3.89 21.25 14.80
N LEU A 40 4.89 20.42 15.02
CA LEU A 40 5.34 19.42 14.06
C LEU A 40 4.86 18.04 14.50
N SER A 41 4.19 17.29 13.63
CA SER A 41 3.71 15.94 13.94
C SER A 41 3.69 15.02 12.72
N PRO A 42 3.87 13.70 12.90
CA PRO A 42 3.55 12.73 11.86
C PRO A 42 2.06 12.73 11.53
N VAL A 43 1.76 12.55 10.24
CA VAL A 43 0.38 12.31 9.79
C VAL A 43 -0.08 10.95 10.32
N SER A 44 -1.31 10.89 10.83
CA SER A 44 -1.97 9.61 11.10
C SER A 44 -2.07 8.82 9.79
N GLY A 45 -1.74 7.53 9.81
CA GLY A 45 -1.78 6.70 8.62
C GLY A 45 -3.17 6.68 7.98
N SER A 46 -3.25 6.72 6.67
CA SER A 46 -4.48 6.40 5.97
C SER A 46 -4.73 4.91 6.09
N SER A 47 -5.99 4.54 6.23
CA SER A 47 -6.41 3.16 6.20
C SER A 47 -6.69 2.78 4.75
N ALA A 48 -5.80 2.00 4.18
CA ALA A 48 -6.12 1.37 2.92
C ALA A 48 -7.10 0.21 3.17
N SER A 49 -8.26 0.25 2.54
CA SER A 49 -9.16 -0.89 2.49
C SER A 49 -8.63 -1.89 1.48
N SER A 50 -8.46 -3.14 1.87
CA SER A 50 -8.11 -4.18 0.93
C SER A 50 -9.32 -5.06 0.62
N ARG A 51 -9.44 -5.48 -0.65
CA ARG A 51 -10.60 -6.20 -1.17
C ARG A 51 -10.34 -7.68 -1.46
N ALA A 52 -9.59 -8.39 -0.64
CA ALA A 52 -9.51 -9.83 -0.84
C ALA A 52 -10.65 -10.53 -0.12
N GLU A 53 -11.32 -11.46 -0.80
CA GLU A 53 -12.41 -12.24 -0.22
C GLU A 53 -11.95 -13.26 0.83
N THR A 54 -10.66 -13.53 0.93
CA THR A 54 -10.07 -14.42 1.94
C THR A 54 -9.66 -13.71 3.21
N TYR A 55 -9.78 -12.39 3.26
CA TYR A 55 -9.56 -11.63 4.49
C TYR A 55 -10.48 -10.40 4.53
N THR A 56 -10.97 -10.09 5.70
CA THR A 56 -11.67 -8.83 5.95
C THR A 56 -10.64 -7.81 6.38
N ALA A 57 -10.53 -6.70 5.65
CA ALA A 57 -9.84 -5.53 6.18
C ALA A 57 -10.55 -5.13 7.47
N GLU A 58 -9.84 -5.01 8.56
CA GLU A 58 -10.37 -4.32 9.73
C GLU A 58 -10.50 -2.84 9.39
N SER A 59 -11.43 -2.17 10.10
CA SER A 59 -11.53 -0.71 10.06
C SER A 59 -10.14 -0.08 10.14
N PRO A 60 -9.97 1.06 9.48
CA PRO A 60 -8.69 1.73 9.36
C PRO A 60 -7.98 1.82 10.70
N ASN A 61 -6.98 0.96 10.87
CA ASN A 61 -6.11 1.10 12.00
C ASN A 61 -5.20 2.27 11.67
N THR A 62 -5.45 3.37 12.34
CA THR A 62 -4.42 4.38 12.56
C THR A 62 -3.14 3.64 12.94
N TRP A 63 -1.99 4.14 12.52
CA TRP A 63 -0.72 3.68 13.06
C TRP A 63 -0.88 3.66 14.58
N GLU A 64 -0.98 2.45 15.14
CA GLU A 64 -1.09 2.31 16.59
C GLU A 64 0.19 2.86 17.20
N ASP A 65 0.02 3.70 18.16
CA ASP A 65 1.08 4.29 18.95
C ASP A 65 1.88 3.21 19.69
N GLY A 66 2.90 2.65 19.10
CA GLY A 66 3.50 1.55 19.80
C GLY A 66 4.91 1.13 19.43
N SER A 67 5.36 1.35 18.21
CA SER A 67 6.72 1.01 17.87
C SER A 67 7.62 2.22 17.85
N GLU A 68 8.78 2.12 18.49
CA GLU A 68 9.75 3.22 18.60
C GLU A 68 10.23 3.73 17.24
N GLU A 69 10.27 2.85 16.24
CA GLU A 69 10.65 3.20 14.87
C GLU A 69 9.67 4.13 14.16
N GLU A 70 8.43 4.23 14.61
CA GLU A 70 7.39 5.07 14.04
C GLU A 70 7.42 6.52 14.54
N ASN A 71 8.24 6.79 15.53
CA ASN A 71 8.36 8.07 16.19
C ASN A 71 9.36 9.01 15.49
N MET A 72 9.19 10.32 15.69
CA MET A 72 10.20 11.31 15.29
C MET A 72 11.34 11.31 16.30
N LYS A 73 12.50 10.79 15.93
CA LYS A 73 13.72 10.79 16.76
C LYS A 73 14.61 11.99 16.50
N SER A 74 14.44 12.62 15.35
CA SER A 74 15.08 13.88 14.97
C SER A 74 14.22 14.59 13.94
N TRP A 75 14.39 15.92 13.78
CA TRP A 75 13.71 16.62 12.70
C TRP A 75 14.47 17.87 12.22
N THR A 76 14.16 18.27 10.99
CA THR A 76 14.65 19.49 10.33
C THR A 76 13.50 20.16 9.59
N VAL A 77 13.29 21.44 9.82
CA VAL A 77 12.29 22.27 9.13
C VAL A 77 13.00 23.40 8.40
N VAL A 78 12.73 23.56 7.10
CA VAL A 78 13.37 24.52 6.21
C VAL A 78 12.33 25.46 5.62
N PHE A 79 12.45 26.74 5.86
CA PHE A 79 11.61 27.78 5.28
C PHE A 79 12.30 28.38 4.06
N VAL A 80 11.67 28.29 2.88
CA VAL A 80 12.24 28.71 1.60
C VAL A 80 11.34 29.79 1.01
N LYS A 81 11.93 30.93 0.59
CA LYS A 81 11.24 32.02 -0.09
C LYS A 81 10.87 31.61 -1.52
N SER A 82 9.99 32.36 -2.16
CA SER A 82 9.54 32.12 -3.54
C SER A 82 10.68 32.18 -4.60
N ASP A 83 11.78 32.85 -4.30
CA ASP A 83 12.99 32.89 -5.14
C ASP A 83 13.90 31.67 -4.97
N GLY A 84 13.52 30.72 -4.11
CA GLY A 84 14.29 29.53 -3.79
C GLY A 84 15.39 29.74 -2.72
N THR A 85 15.45 30.91 -2.08
CA THR A 85 16.41 31.18 -1.01
C THR A 85 15.93 30.61 0.32
N VAL A 86 16.80 29.91 1.05
CA VAL A 86 16.54 29.43 2.40
C VAL A 86 16.47 30.61 3.34
N ALA A 87 15.27 30.88 3.88
CA ALA A 87 15.07 31.95 4.84
C ALA A 87 15.50 31.53 6.26
N LYS A 88 15.08 30.31 6.66
CA LYS A 88 15.39 29.74 7.99
C LYS A 88 15.51 28.23 7.94
N VAL A 89 16.38 27.72 8.81
CA VAL A 89 16.55 26.29 9.10
C VAL A 89 16.47 26.11 10.61
N VAL A 90 15.53 25.26 11.04
CA VAL A 90 15.40 24.85 12.45
C VAL A 90 15.59 23.36 12.54
N LYS A 91 16.40 22.89 13.48
CA LYS A 91 16.76 21.48 13.63
C LYS A 91 16.68 21.05 15.09
N GLN A 92 16.21 19.82 15.27
CA GLN A 92 16.28 19.09 16.53
C GLN A 92 16.95 17.74 16.25
N PRO A 93 18.25 17.61 16.55
CA PRO A 93 19.00 16.38 16.19
C PRO A 93 18.61 15.17 17.05
N SER A 94 17.97 15.41 18.19
CA SER A 94 17.47 14.36 19.09
C SER A 94 16.22 14.86 19.79
N VAL A 95 15.11 14.16 19.61
CA VAL A 95 13.85 14.44 20.33
C VAL A 95 13.88 13.71 21.66
N GLU A 96 13.41 14.35 22.72
CA GLU A 96 13.33 13.74 24.05
C GLU A 96 12.34 12.56 24.05
N GLU A 97 12.72 11.48 24.72
CA GLU A 97 11.86 10.31 24.90
C GLU A 97 10.50 10.71 25.50
N GLY A 98 9.42 10.24 24.88
CA GLY A 98 8.01 10.56 25.27
C GLY A 98 7.41 11.80 24.60
N LYS A 99 8.16 12.54 23.74
CA LYS A 99 7.63 13.65 22.92
C LYS A 99 7.56 13.33 21.43
N ASP A 100 7.68 12.12 21.12
CA ASP A 100 7.95 11.56 19.78
C ASP A 100 6.84 11.80 18.75
N LYS A 101 5.68 12.28 19.17
CA LYS A 101 4.49 12.45 18.32
C LYS A 101 4.19 13.90 17.94
N LYS A 102 4.66 14.83 18.75
CA LYS A 102 4.49 16.27 18.49
C LYS A 102 5.67 17.00 19.09
N ASP A 103 6.22 17.92 18.33
CA ASP A 103 7.24 18.82 18.84
C ASP A 103 6.92 20.27 18.48
N ASP A 104 7.43 21.21 19.28
CA ASP A 104 7.25 22.64 19.07
C ASP A 104 8.44 23.21 18.29
N VAL A 105 8.17 23.69 17.08
CA VAL A 105 9.15 24.32 16.21
C VAL A 105 9.09 25.83 16.41
N THR A 106 10.05 26.37 17.13
CA THR A 106 10.19 27.81 17.30
C THR A 106 11.12 28.39 16.24
N VAL A 107 10.65 29.33 15.44
CA VAL A 107 11.43 29.99 14.38
C VAL A 107 11.38 31.51 14.55
N THR A 108 12.54 32.15 14.44
CA THR A 108 12.67 33.61 14.52
C THR A 108 13.09 34.21 13.19
N GLY A 109 12.64 35.46 12.93
CA GLY A 109 13.10 36.21 11.77
C GLY A 109 12.36 35.93 10.46
N LEU A 110 11.11 35.37 10.53
CA LEU A 110 10.23 35.28 9.38
C LEU A 110 9.54 36.65 9.11
N GLU A 111 9.43 37.01 7.84
CA GLU A 111 8.94 38.32 7.40
C GLU A 111 7.42 38.34 7.27
N ALA A 112 6.76 39.37 7.76
CA ALA A 112 5.34 39.61 7.55
C ALA A 112 4.98 39.75 6.06
N GLY A 113 3.78 39.30 5.68
CA GLY A 113 3.30 39.38 4.30
C GLY A 113 4.00 38.41 3.34
N THR A 114 4.86 37.50 3.84
CA THR A 114 5.65 36.58 3.02
C THR A 114 5.09 35.17 3.06
N THR A 115 5.01 34.53 1.89
CA THR A 115 4.70 33.11 1.75
C THR A 115 6.00 32.32 1.64
N TYR A 116 6.11 31.29 2.42
CA TYR A 116 7.23 30.36 2.45
C TYR A 116 6.79 28.97 1.98
N THR A 117 7.61 28.32 1.19
CA THR A 117 7.56 26.87 1.04
C THR A 117 8.30 26.24 2.22
N VAL A 118 7.59 25.45 3.03
CA VAL A 118 8.16 24.80 4.21
C VAL A 118 8.35 23.33 3.93
N TYR A 119 9.61 22.88 4.02
CA TYR A 119 9.96 21.48 3.96
C TYR A 119 10.19 20.95 5.38
N SER A 120 9.46 19.92 5.74
CA SER A 120 9.58 19.24 7.03
C SER A 120 10.12 17.84 6.85
N PHE A 121 11.16 17.50 7.59
CA PHE A 121 11.83 16.21 7.57
C PHE A 121 11.94 15.67 8.98
N ALA A 122 11.75 14.35 9.16
CA ALA A 122 12.08 13.67 10.39
C ALA A 122 12.83 12.38 10.09
N ASN A 123 13.75 12.01 10.99
CA ASN A 123 14.56 10.79 10.89
C ASN A 123 15.42 10.72 9.59
N ILE A 124 15.79 11.85 9.03
CA ILE A 124 16.64 11.97 7.84
C ILE A 124 17.87 12.78 8.23
N SER A 125 19.04 12.25 7.95
CA SER A 125 20.30 12.87 8.33
C SER A 125 20.65 14.08 7.45
N ASP A 126 21.48 14.99 7.97
CA ASP A 126 22.01 16.12 7.21
C ASP A 126 22.79 15.67 5.97
N THR A 127 23.46 14.52 6.03
CA THR A 127 24.19 13.97 4.88
C THR A 127 23.24 13.61 3.75
N GLU A 128 22.07 13.05 4.07
CA GLU A 128 21.05 12.66 3.11
C GLU A 128 20.31 13.86 2.55
N LEU A 129 20.00 14.87 3.37
CA LEU A 129 19.36 16.11 2.92
C LEU A 129 20.30 16.97 2.07
N GLY A 130 21.59 16.92 2.34
CA GLY A 130 22.60 17.80 1.77
C GLY A 130 22.80 19.07 2.62
N THR A 131 23.76 19.90 2.23
CA THR A 131 24.05 21.15 2.95
C THR A 131 22.94 22.16 2.77
N ILE A 132 22.30 22.55 3.87
CA ILE A 132 21.24 23.56 3.91
C ILE A 132 21.77 24.75 4.70
N THR A 133 21.88 25.91 4.05
CA THR A 133 22.43 27.14 4.67
C THR A 133 21.45 28.30 4.48
N GLU A 134 21.16 29.05 5.54
CA GLU A 134 20.35 30.27 5.46
C GLU A 134 21.02 31.29 4.53
N GLY A 135 20.20 31.96 3.72
CA GLY A 135 20.66 32.91 2.70
C GLY A 135 21.16 32.28 1.41
N SER A 136 21.32 30.95 1.35
CA SER A 136 21.71 30.23 0.15
C SER A 136 20.49 29.66 -0.59
N ARG A 137 20.71 29.25 -1.84
CA ARG A 137 19.66 28.52 -2.58
C ARG A 137 19.39 27.17 -1.91
N SER A 138 18.10 26.84 -1.76
CA SER A 138 17.65 25.54 -1.25
C SER A 138 18.13 24.39 -2.16
N PRO A 139 18.52 23.24 -1.60
CA PRO A 139 18.58 22.00 -2.38
C PRO A 139 17.26 21.73 -3.10
N ASP A 140 17.32 21.07 -4.25
CA ASP A 140 16.13 20.64 -4.98
C ASP A 140 15.51 19.39 -4.35
N PHE A 141 14.72 19.62 -3.29
CA PHE A 141 14.03 18.54 -2.58
C PHE A 141 12.90 17.92 -3.42
N ASP A 142 12.32 18.69 -4.35
CA ASP A 142 11.17 18.24 -5.14
C ASP A 142 11.55 17.14 -6.14
N SER A 143 12.75 17.20 -6.71
CA SER A 143 13.22 16.17 -7.64
C SER A 143 14.05 15.08 -6.96
N LYS A 144 14.41 15.27 -5.68
CA LYS A 144 15.29 14.34 -4.97
C LYS A 144 14.65 12.99 -4.79
N SER A 145 15.41 11.96 -5.13
CA SER A 145 15.08 10.56 -4.82
C SER A 145 15.75 10.13 -3.51
N PHE A 146 15.22 9.08 -2.91
CA PHE A 146 15.63 8.59 -1.61
C PHE A 146 15.68 7.06 -1.57
N ALA A 147 16.67 6.51 -0.87
CA ALA A 147 16.83 5.09 -0.64
C ALA A 147 16.21 4.73 0.71
N VAL A 148 15.10 3.98 0.70
CA VAL A 148 14.47 3.47 1.94
C VAL A 148 14.43 1.96 1.91
N ASN A 149 14.80 1.34 3.03
CA ASN A 149 14.76 -0.11 3.18
C ASN A 149 13.99 -0.49 4.45
N GLY A 150 12.79 -1.08 4.28
CA GLY A 150 11.94 -1.50 5.40
C GLY A 150 12.52 -2.60 6.28
N ASN A 151 13.56 -3.32 5.81
CA ASN A 151 14.28 -4.32 6.59
C ASN A 151 15.54 -3.77 7.28
N ASP A 152 15.85 -2.49 7.11
CA ASP A 152 17.07 -1.93 7.63
C ASP A 152 17.05 -1.84 9.15
N MET A 153 18.14 -2.29 9.77
CA MET A 153 18.33 -2.13 11.21
C MET A 153 18.40 -0.65 11.62
N ASP A 154 18.76 0.24 10.70
CA ASP A 154 18.82 1.68 10.95
C ASP A 154 17.44 2.26 11.26
N ILE A 155 16.35 1.70 10.72
CA ILE A 155 14.99 2.13 11.05
C ILE A 155 14.68 1.95 12.53
N LYS A 156 15.14 0.86 13.15
CA LYS A 156 14.98 0.62 14.58
C LYS A 156 15.72 1.64 15.44
N VAL A 157 16.86 2.10 14.96
CA VAL A 157 17.69 3.07 15.69
C VAL A 157 17.29 4.50 15.41
N ASN A 158 17.16 4.85 14.12
CA ASN A 158 16.98 6.24 13.67
C ASN A 158 15.52 6.61 13.39
N GLY A 159 14.58 5.64 13.41
CA GLY A 159 13.18 5.80 13.06
C GLY A 159 12.94 5.77 11.56
N ILE A 160 11.67 5.63 11.18
CA ILE A 160 11.25 5.65 9.77
C ILE A 160 11.46 7.06 9.21
N PRO A 161 12.16 7.23 8.07
CA PRO A 161 12.29 8.52 7.41
C PRO A 161 10.92 9.11 7.07
N MET A 162 10.76 10.42 7.31
CA MET A 162 9.51 11.14 7.06
C MET A 162 9.79 12.46 6.37
N SER A 163 8.90 12.88 5.50
CA SER A 163 9.04 14.14 4.76
C SER A 163 7.69 14.75 4.38
N ASN A 164 7.65 16.06 4.22
CA ASN A 164 6.51 16.76 3.65
C ASN A 164 6.90 18.14 3.13
N LYS A 165 5.99 18.75 2.38
CA LYS A 165 6.07 20.10 1.84
C LYS A 165 4.74 20.82 2.08
N GLN A 166 4.78 22.02 2.66
CA GLN A 166 3.59 22.84 2.90
C GLN A 166 3.85 24.28 2.52
N GLU A 167 2.81 25.05 2.23
CA GLU A 167 2.91 26.49 2.07
C GLU A 167 2.44 27.20 3.35
N VAL A 168 3.25 28.10 3.88
CA VAL A 168 2.96 28.90 5.06
C VAL A 168 3.08 30.37 4.71
N THR A 169 1.98 31.10 4.88
CA THR A 169 1.95 32.57 4.70
C THR A 169 1.92 33.25 6.07
N ILE A 170 2.85 34.17 6.29
CA ILE A 170 2.85 35.02 7.49
C ILE A 170 2.01 36.25 7.15
N GLY A 171 0.92 36.44 7.89
CA GLY A 171 0.05 37.62 7.72
C GLY A 171 0.78 38.92 8.04
N SER A 172 0.18 40.04 7.66
CA SER A 172 0.67 41.38 8.01
C SER A 172 0.66 41.65 9.54
N ASP A 173 -0.15 40.89 10.25
CA ASP A 173 -0.23 40.86 11.72
C ASP A 173 0.83 39.99 12.38
N GLY A 174 1.66 39.29 11.56
CA GLY A 174 2.69 38.37 12.02
C GLY A 174 2.17 37.00 12.40
N GLN A 175 0.91 36.66 12.13
CA GLN A 175 0.39 35.32 12.39
C GLN A 175 0.50 34.41 11.16
N PRO A 176 0.90 33.14 11.31
CA PRO A 176 0.91 32.17 10.23
C PRO A 176 -0.53 31.71 9.92
N ASN A 177 -0.84 31.52 8.63
CA ASN A 177 -2.11 30.95 8.20
C ASN A 177 -2.27 29.46 8.58
N VAL A 178 -1.16 28.78 8.86
CA VAL A 178 -1.07 27.36 9.27
C VAL A 178 -0.17 27.30 10.48
N LYS A 179 -0.60 26.59 11.53
CA LYS A 179 0.19 26.36 12.75
C LYS A 179 0.69 24.91 12.85
N ASP A 180 0.05 23.99 12.14
CA ASP A 180 0.40 22.58 12.18
C ASP A 180 1.22 22.22 10.94
N LEU A 181 2.45 21.80 11.16
CA LEU A 181 3.32 21.22 10.18
C LEU A 181 3.26 19.70 10.30
N TYR A 182 3.28 19.03 9.17
CA TYR A 182 3.18 17.59 9.11
C TYR A 182 4.41 16.96 8.49
N VAL A 183 4.71 15.73 8.86
CA VAL A 183 5.63 14.82 8.18
C VAL A 183 4.92 13.49 7.86
N VAL A 184 5.26 12.91 6.72
CA VAL A 184 4.65 11.68 6.19
C VAL A 184 5.71 10.58 6.19
N ARG A 185 5.45 9.46 6.82
CA ARG A 185 6.35 8.30 6.83
C ARG A 185 6.56 7.80 5.41
N MET A 186 7.79 7.52 5.01
CA MET A 186 8.14 7.09 3.65
C MET A 186 7.86 5.60 3.39
N LEU A 187 7.56 4.84 4.43
CA LEU A 187 7.20 3.42 4.36
C LEU A 187 5.71 3.20 4.63
N SER A 188 5.20 2.08 4.18
CA SER A 188 3.91 1.53 4.56
C SER A 188 4.10 0.40 5.57
N LYS A 189 3.18 0.28 6.53
CA LYS A 189 3.14 -0.80 7.51
C LYS A 189 2.20 -1.91 7.03
N ILE A 190 2.63 -3.14 7.14
CA ILE A 190 1.79 -4.31 6.90
C ILE A 190 1.74 -5.13 8.18
N THR A 191 0.53 -5.44 8.64
CA THR A 191 0.29 -6.31 9.78
C THR A 191 -0.50 -7.52 9.32
N LEU A 192 0.04 -8.72 9.52
CA LEU A 192 -0.61 -9.98 9.25
C LEU A 192 -1.13 -10.55 10.56
N LYS A 193 -2.43 -10.79 10.65
CA LYS A 193 -3.08 -11.44 11.80
C LYS A 193 -3.52 -12.84 11.40
N PHE A 194 -3.14 -13.84 12.19
CA PHE A 194 -3.36 -15.24 11.83
C PHE A 194 -4.45 -15.89 12.66
N ARG A 195 -5.20 -16.80 12.04
CA ARG A 195 -5.94 -17.87 12.69
C ARG A 195 -5.53 -19.21 12.11
N ASN A 196 -5.69 -20.28 12.86
CA ASN A 196 -5.31 -21.62 12.44
C ASN A 196 -6.54 -22.52 12.25
N MET A 197 -6.67 -23.08 11.07
CA MET A 197 -7.75 -23.98 10.68
C MET A 197 -7.24 -25.37 10.29
N THR A 198 -5.99 -25.72 10.65
CA THR A 198 -5.35 -26.96 10.20
C THR A 198 -5.46 -28.10 11.24
N GLY A 199 -5.88 -27.81 12.47
CA GLY A 199 -5.90 -28.80 13.55
C GLY A 199 -4.53 -29.19 14.11
N GLN A 200 -3.44 -28.55 13.64
CA GLN A 200 -2.07 -28.73 14.13
C GLN A 200 -1.37 -27.38 14.31
N ASP A 201 -0.32 -27.33 15.10
CA ASP A 201 0.44 -26.10 15.30
C ASP A 201 1.21 -25.74 14.01
N ILE A 202 1.04 -24.51 13.54
CA ILE A 202 1.71 -24.00 12.36
C ILE A 202 2.73 -22.94 12.78
N THR A 203 3.97 -23.10 12.32
CA THR A 203 5.01 -22.10 12.54
C THR A 203 5.28 -21.36 11.22
N VAL A 204 4.99 -20.07 11.18
CA VAL A 204 5.32 -19.17 10.07
C VAL A 204 6.75 -18.71 10.24
N LYS A 205 7.59 -18.95 9.23
CA LYS A 205 9.04 -18.66 9.24
C LYS A 205 9.38 -17.39 8.46
N ASN A 206 8.82 -17.27 7.27
CA ASN A 206 9.03 -16.13 6.39
C ASN A 206 7.70 -15.66 5.80
N VAL A 207 7.66 -14.37 5.52
CA VAL A 207 6.58 -13.72 4.75
C VAL A 207 7.23 -13.06 3.55
N SER A 208 6.76 -13.38 2.34
CA SER A 208 7.16 -12.66 1.13
C SER A 208 5.97 -11.96 0.51
N ILE A 209 6.19 -10.75 -0.02
CA ILE A 209 5.20 -10.01 -0.80
C ILE A 209 5.79 -9.74 -2.19
N SER A 210 5.08 -10.13 -3.23
CA SER A 210 5.53 -9.95 -4.61
C SER A 210 5.33 -8.52 -5.12
N ASP A 211 6.14 -8.14 -6.13
CA ASP A 211 6.02 -6.88 -6.87
C ASP A 211 6.13 -5.60 -6.01
N ILE A 212 6.76 -5.67 -4.86
CA ILE A 212 7.07 -4.50 -4.05
C ILE A 212 8.20 -3.71 -4.72
N THR A 213 8.14 -2.39 -4.64
CA THR A 213 9.28 -1.54 -5.02
C THR A 213 10.50 -2.02 -4.24
N SER A 214 11.52 -2.46 -4.96
CA SER A 214 12.65 -3.16 -4.35
C SER A 214 13.37 -2.28 -3.32
N ASN A 215 13.86 -2.93 -2.27
CA ASN A 215 14.83 -2.28 -1.40
C ASN A 215 16.06 -1.92 -2.24
N PRO A 216 16.57 -0.70 -2.16
CA PRO A 216 17.72 -0.31 -2.97
C PRO A 216 18.93 -1.14 -2.58
N ALA A 217 19.63 -1.69 -3.57
CA ALA A 217 21.02 -1.97 -3.40
C ALA A 217 21.73 -0.62 -3.17
N ALA A 218 22.84 -0.60 -2.40
CA ALA A 218 23.53 0.64 -2.08
C ALA A 218 23.72 1.51 -3.32
N GLY A 219 23.18 2.72 -3.30
CA GLY A 219 23.23 3.68 -4.40
C GLY A 219 22.10 3.64 -5.43
N THR A 220 21.06 2.83 -5.22
CA THR A 220 19.86 2.84 -6.09
C THR A 220 18.66 3.39 -5.31
N GLU A 221 18.21 4.56 -5.67
CA GLU A 221 17.05 5.22 -5.08
C GLU A 221 15.79 4.85 -5.89
N ASN A 222 14.73 4.41 -5.24
CA ASN A 222 13.52 3.95 -5.91
C ASN A 222 12.27 4.77 -5.58
N VAL A 223 12.33 5.62 -4.56
CA VAL A 223 11.22 6.48 -4.15
C VAL A 223 11.63 7.94 -4.19
N LYS A 224 10.68 8.84 -4.35
CA LYS A 224 10.92 10.27 -4.21
C LYS A 224 10.97 10.67 -2.74
N LEU A 225 11.81 11.67 -2.42
CA LEU A 225 11.94 12.18 -1.05
C LEU A 225 10.59 12.69 -0.54
N LEU A 226 9.90 13.52 -1.31
CA LEU A 226 8.63 14.12 -0.92
C LEU A 226 7.42 13.24 -1.31
N PRO A 227 6.29 13.34 -0.60
CA PRO A 227 5.05 12.70 -1.02
C PRO A 227 4.57 13.25 -2.37
N ALA A 228 3.76 12.46 -3.10
CA ALA A 228 3.22 12.88 -4.41
C ALA A 228 2.34 14.14 -4.30
N LYS A 229 1.67 14.30 -3.17
CA LYS A 229 0.88 15.50 -2.84
C LYS A 229 1.31 16.03 -1.48
N PRO A 230 1.48 17.36 -1.36
CA PRO A 230 1.67 17.98 -0.06
C PRO A 230 0.54 17.60 0.90
N VAL A 231 0.89 17.31 2.15
CA VAL A 231 -0.09 17.01 3.19
C VAL A 231 -0.32 18.26 4.03
N SER A 232 -1.57 18.67 4.13
CA SER A 232 -2.02 19.81 4.92
C SER A 232 -3.00 19.44 6.02
N SER A 233 -3.43 18.18 6.06
CA SER A 233 -4.33 17.64 7.08
C SER A 233 -3.98 16.19 7.41
N THR A 234 -4.47 15.70 8.53
CA THR A 234 -4.24 14.31 8.97
C THR A 234 -4.92 13.24 8.12
N ASN A 235 -5.80 13.64 7.19
CA ASN A 235 -6.62 12.72 6.39
C ASN A 235 -6.29 12.74 4.89
N ASP A 236 -5.20 13.39 4.49
CA ASP A 236 -4.83 13.49 3.08
C ASP A 236 -4.28 12.14 2.56
N ALA A 237 -5.08 11.48 1.71
CA ALA A 237 -4.70 10.23 1.08
C ALA A 237 -3.49 10.41 0.15
N GLN A 238 -2.53 9.52 0.26
CA GLN A 238 -1.33 9.50 -0.56
C GLN A 238 -1.46 8.54 -1.74
N THR A 239 -0.62 8.75 -2.73
CA THR A 239 -0.36 7.82 -3.84
C THR A 239 1.14 7.58 -3.91
N PRO A 240 1.61 6.42 -4.41
CA PRO A 240 3.04 6.16 -4.54
C PRO A 240 3.74 7.23 -5.37
N ASN A 241 4.89 7.71 -4.90
CA ASN A 241 5.76 8.65 -5.60
C ASN A 241 7.11 8.01 -5.92
N LEU A 242 7.10 7.19 -6.96
CA LEU A 242 8.24 6.40 -7.38
C LEU A 242 9.14 7.15 -8.35
N VAL A 243 10.41 6.77 -8.42
CA VAL A 243 11.28 7.20 -9.52
C VAL A 243 10.84 6.53 -10.84
N GLU A 244 11.20 7.13 -11.95
CA GLU A 244 10.95 6.54 -13.26
C GLU A 244 11.66 5.18 -13.36
N ASN A 245 10.93 4.15 -13.81
CA ASN A 245 11.42 2.78 -13.89
C ASN A 245 11.90 2.17 -12.55
N ALA A 246 11.27 2.55 -11.44
CA ALA A 246 11.55 1.94 -10.14
C ALA A 246 11.50 0.41 -10.23
N LYS A 247 12.55 -0.25 -9.76
CA LYS A 247 12.64 -1.71 -9.76
C LYS A 247 11.65 -2.30 -8.77
N ARG A 248 11.14 -3.46 -9.10
CA ARG A 248 10.26 -4.26 -8.26
C ARG A 248 10.83 -5.66 -8.08
N ASP A 249 10.75 -6.17 -6.87
CA ASP A 249 11.19 -7.51 -6.47
C ASP A 249 10.24 -8.08 -5.42
N ASP A 250 10.45 -9.34 -5.08
CA ASP A 250 9.78 -9.94 -3.94
C ASP A 250 10.45 -9.45 -2.65
N PHE A 251 9.68 -8.79 -1.81
CA PHE A 251 10.12 -8.42 -0.47
C PHE A 251 9.97 -9.64 0.45
N THR A 252 10.96 -9.94 1.27
CA THR A 252 10.90 -11.03 2.25
C THR A 252 11.22 -10.52 3.64
N HIS A 253 10.32 -10.80 4.59
CA HIS A 253 10.51 -10.58 6.01
C HIS A 253 10.71 -11.91 6.72
N THR A 254 11.85 -12.08 7.39
CA THR A 254 12.19 -13.28 8.14
C THR A 254 11.79 -13.13 9.60
N ILE A 255 11.01 -14.07 10.11
CA ILE A 255 10.63 -14.12 11.52
C ILE A 255 11.66 -14.97 12.26
N THR A 256 12.62 -14.32 12.93
CA THR A 256 13.85 -14.93 13.48
C THR A 256 13.61 -16.19 14.31
N SER A 257 12.56 -16.21 15.12
CA SER A 257 12.22 -17.39 15.96
C SER A 257 11.07 -18.21 15.37
N GLY A 258 10.52 -17.78 14.22
CA GLY A 258 9.23 -18.25 13.75
C GLY A 258 8.08 -17.76 14.64
N LEU A 259 6.90 -17.62 14.05
CA LEU A 259 5.65 -17.34 14.77
C LEU A 259 4.82 -18.61 14.82
N THR A 260 4.64 -19.19 15.99
CA THR A 260 3.78 -20.36 16.14
C THR A 260 2.33 -19.95 16.39
N VAL A 261 1.46 -20.36 15.48
CA VAL A 261 0.01 -20.23 15.59
C VAL A 261 -0.54 -21.58 15.98
N THR A 262 -0.99 -21.70 17.23
CA THR A 262 -1.43 -23.00 17.79
C THR A 262 -2.70 -23.49 17.11
N LYS A 263 -2.93 -24.80 17.11
CA LYS A 263 -4.13 -25.45 16.55
C LYS A 263 -5.46 -24.92 17.11
N ASP A 264 -5.42 -24.41 18.35
CA ASP A 264 -6.60 -23.89 19.05
C ASP A 264 -6.88 -22.40 18.73
N ALA A 265 -6.04 -21.79 17.95
CA ALA A 265 -6.16 -20.38 17.53
C ALA A 265 -7.18 -20.22 16.39
N THR A 266 -8.44 -20.57 16.60
CA THR A 266 -9.50 -20.59 15.58
C THR A 266 -10.01 -19.20 15.19
N ASP A 267 -9.81 -18.20 16.06
CA ASP A 267 -10.19 -16.82 15.83
C ASP A 267 -8.97 -15.94 15.55
N TYR A 268 -9.21 -14.82 14.87
CA TYR A 268 -8.17 -13.83 14.67
C TYR A 268 -7.83 -13.14 15.99
N ASP A 269 -6.56 -12.84 16.10
CA ASP A 269 -5.95 -12.25 17.25
C ASP A 269 -6.43 -10.82 17.53
N THR A 270 -6.77 -10.52 18.75
CA THR A 270 -7.13 -9.17 19.21
C THR A 270 -5.99 -8.48 19.98
N ASP A 271 -5.00 -9.24 20.44
CA ASP A 271 -3.89 -8.76 21.29
C ASP A 271 -2.52 -8.76 20.60
N ASN A 272 -2.51 -8.99 19.29
CA ASN A 272 -1.31 -9.06 18.46
C ASN A 272 -0.30 -10.18 18.79
N SER A 273 -0.65 -11.14 19.65
CA SER A 273 0.22 -12.27 20.00
C SER A 273 0.47 -13.25 18.85
N ARG A 274 -0.42 -13.24 17.86
CA ARG A 274 -0.37 -14.09 16.65
C ARG A 274 -0.34 -13.22 15.39
N SER A 275 0.40 -12.11 15.45
CA SER A 275 0.57 -11.20 14.34
C SER A 275 2.05 -10.95 14.06
N VAL A 276 2.33 -10.51 12.87
CA VAL A 276 3.64 -9.99 12.47
C VAL A 276 3.45 -8.69 11.74
N SER A 277 4.22 -7.68 12.12
CA SER A 277 4.24 -6.38 11.45
C SER A 277 5.62 -6.12 10.85
N PHE A 278 5.65 -5.51 9.67
CA PHE A 278 6.87 -5.10 8.99
C PHE A 278 6.57 -3.94 8.05
N TYR A 279 7.63 -3.33 7.53
CA TYR A 279 7.51 -2.15 6.67
C TYR A 279 7.97 -2.46 5.26
N VAL A 280 7.27 -1.89 4.29
CA VAL A 280 7.58 -2.01 2.86
C VAL A 280 7.60 -0.64 2.20
N ASN A 281 8.32 -0.56 1.08
CA ASN A 281 8.30 0.64 0.24
C ASN A 281 6.93 0.86 -0.38
N GLU A 282 6.56 2.12 -0.59
CA GLU A 282 5.42 2.45 -1.42
C GLU A 282 5.56 1.78 -2.80
N SER A 283 4.47 1.24 -3.32
CA SER A 283 4.50 0.36 -4.47
C SER A 283 3.25 0.49 -5.32
N GLN A 284 3.41 0.29 -6.62
CA GLN A 284 2.31 0.15 -7.56
C GLN A 284 2.33 -1.27 -8.10
N ALA A 285 1.22 -2.00 -7.99
CA ALA A 285 1.10 -3.32 -8.59
C ALA A 285 1.29 -3.24 -10.12
N GLY A 286 1.85 -4.29 -10.70
CA GLY A 286 2.10 -4.33 -12.14
C GLY A 286 0.81 -4.28 -12.96
N ASN A 287 0.91 -3.80 -14.21
CA ASN A 287 -0.24 -3.72 -15.12
C ASN A 287 -0.87 -5.10 -15.42
N ALA A 288 -0.11 -6.18 -15.26
CA ALA A 288 -0.59 -7.54 -15.51
C ALA A 288 -1.51 -8.06 -14.38
N TYR A 289 -1.27 -7.60 -13.15
CA TYR A 289 -1.97 -8.09 -11.95
C TYR A 289 -2.32 -6.93 -11.03
N PRO A 290 -3.60 -6.69 -10.78
CA PRO A 290 -4.05 -5.60 -9.92
C PRO A 290 -4.04 -6.01 -8.43
N TYR A 291 -3.03 -6.75 -7.98
CA TYR A 291 -2.89 -7.23 -6.60
C TYR A 291 -1.44 -7.63 -6.30
N PHE A 292 -1.14 -7.72 -5.02
CA PHE A 292 0.10 -8.29 -4.51
C PHE A 292 -0.14 -9.72 -4.03
N VAL A 293 0.87 -10.57 -4.07
CA VAL A 293 0.80 -11.93 -3.53
C VAL A 293 1.60 -12.00 -2.24
N VAL A 294 0.92 -12.36 -1.16
CA VAL A 294 1.56 -12.68 0.12
C VAL A 294 1.82 -14.17 0.17
N THR A 295 3.06 -14.58 0.29
CA THR A 295 3.47 -15.97 0.45
C THR A 295 4.03 -16.20 1.85
N LEU A 296 3.48 -17.17 2.56
CA LEU A 296 3.96 -17.60 3.86
C LEU A 296 4.77 -18.88 3.69
N GLU A 297 5.98 -18.91 4.23
CA GLU A 297 6.72 -20.16 4.43
C GLU A 297 6.47 -20.67 5.83
N THR A 298 5.92 -21.89 5.92
CA THR A 298 5.56 -22.52 7.19
C THR A 298 6.29 -23.85 7.38
N ASN A 299 6.14 -24.44 8.58
CA ASN A 299 6.67 -25.80 8.84
C ASN A 299 5.97 -26.91 8.02
N VAL A 300 4.80 -26.62 7.42
CA VAL A 300 4.01 -27.58 6.61
C VAL A 300 3.98 -27.23 5.14
N GLY A 301 4.76 -26.23 4.69
CA GLY A 301 4.84 -25.81 3.30
C GLY A 301 4.50 -24.35 3.08
N SER A 302 4.48 -23.92 1.83
CA SER A 302 4.21 -22.52 1.45
C SER A 302 2.73 -22.32 1.18
N GLN A 303 2.16 -21.25 1.70
CA GLN A 303 0.77 -20.83 1.48
C GLN A 303 0.73 -19.45 0.84
N ARG A 304 -0.21 -19.22 -0.07
CA ARG A 304 -0.32 -17.96 -0.84
C ARG A 304 -1.67 -17.31 -0.65
N TYR A 305 -1.64 -15.98 -0.54
CA TYR A 305 -2.82 -15.13 -0.38
C TYR A 305 -2.72 -13.95 -1.34
N PHE A 306 -3.86 -13.47 -1.83
CA PHE A 306 -3.92 -12.32 -2.72
C PHE A 306 -4.32 -11.08 -1.93
N MET A 307 -3.47 -10.05 -1.97
CA MET A 307 -3.71 -8.77 -1.31
C MET A 307 -4.18 -7.75 -2.35
N TYR A 308 -5.44 -7.37 -2.25
CA TYR A 308 -6.04 -6.33 -3.06
C TYR A 308 -6.04 -5.04 -2.26
N THR A 309 -5.34 -4.05 -2.74
CA THR A 309 -5.32 -2.72 -2.16
C THR A 309 -6.18 -1.76 -2.98
N ASP A 310 -6.56 -0.63 -2.42
CA ASP A 310 -7.23 0.40 -3.18
C ASP A 310 -6.31 0.88 -4.31
N TRP A 311 -6.87 0.98 -5.53
CA TRP A 311 -6.15 1.39 -6.73
C TRP A 311 -4.90 0.55 -7.06
N ASN A 312 -4.80 -0.67 -6.53
CA ASN A 312 -3.67 -1.59 -6.74
C ASN A 312 -2.32 -0.98 -6.34
N GLN A 313 -2.30 -0.25 -5.27
CA GLN A 313 -1.11 0.45 -4.77
C GLN A 313 -0.99 0.34 -3.26
N ILE A 314 0.23 0.45 -2.79
CA ILE A 314 0.61 0.61 -1.39
C ILE A 314 1.25 1.99 -1.32
N ALA A 315 0.59 2.95 -0.69
CA ALA A 315 1.13 4.29 -0.56
C ALA A 315 1.98 4.41 0.71
N ARG A 316 2.88 5.40 0.74
CA ARG A 316 3.59 5.76 1.96
C ARG A 316 2.62 6.12 3.07
N ASN A 317 2.99 5.85 4.31
CA ASN A 317 2.18 6.08 5.51
C ASN A 317 0.87 5.27 5.57
N ASP A 318 0.63 4.31 4.67
CA ASP A 318 -0.50 3.39 4.77
C ASP A 318 -0.24 2.32 5.82
N HIS A 319 -1.30 1.83 6.45
CA HIS A 319 -1.27 0.66 7.31
C HIS A 319 -2.28 -0.38 6.80
N HIS A 320 -1.77 -1.49 6.29
CA HIS A 320 -2.57 -2.61 5.80
C HIS A 320 -2.62 -3.71 6.86
N VAL A 321 -3.82 -4.04 7.34
CA VAL A 321 -4.05 -5.17 8.25
C VAL A 321 -4.70 -6.30 7.49
N LEU A 322 -4.00 -7.44 7.37
CA LEU A 322 -4.46 -8.61 6.66
C LEU A 322 -4.78 -9.73 7.64
N LYS A 323 -5.99 -10.27 7.54
CA LYS A 323 -6.44 -11.42 8.32
C LYS A 323 -6.25 -12.68 7.48
N LEU A 324 -5.32 -13.55 7.87
CA LEU A 324 -4.94 -14.74 7.13
C LEU A 324 -5.35 -16.01 7.88
N ALA A 325 -6.18 -16.83 7.25
CA ALA A 325 -6.53 -18.15 7.78
C ALA A 325 -5.52 -19.19 7.27
N LEU A 326 -4.69 -19.73 8.14
CA LEU A 326 -3.81 -20.83 7.81
C LEU A 326 -4.67 -22.08 7.55
N SER A 327 -4.46 -22.74 6.42
CA SER A 327 -5.23 -23.90 5.99
C SER A 327 -4.31 -25.03 5.55
N ASP A 328 -4.70 -26.28 5.82
CA ASP A 328 -4.00 -27.46 5.33
C ASP A 328 -4.40 -27.84 3.89
N TYR A 329 -5.29 -27.10 3.28
CA TYR A 329 -5.91 -27.47 2.00
C TYR A 329 -5.38 -26.68 0.83
N LYS A 330 -5.19 -27.37 -0.29
CA LYS A 330 -4.71 -26.83 -1.57
C LYS A 330 -5.77 -27.02 -2.64
N LEU A 331 -6.20 -25.94 -3.27
CA LEU A 331 -7.07 -25.96 -4.43
C LEU A 331 -6.21 -26.16 -5.70
N ARG A 332 -6.54 -27.17 -6.48
CA ARG A 332 -5.93 -27.44 -7.78
C ARG A 332 -6.97 -27.33 -8.89
N LEU A 333 -6.55 -26.89 -10.06
CA LEU A 333 -7.38 -26.80 -11.24
C LEU A 333 -6.80 -27.71 -12.34
N LYS A 334 -7.66 -28.56 -12.91
CA LYS A 334 -7.38 -29.30 -14.13
C LYS A 334 -8.16 -28.64 -15.26
N VAL A 335 -7.52 -28.41 -16.40
CA VAL A 335 -8.18 -27.95 -17.62
C VAL A 335 -8.25 -29.09 -18.59
N GLU A 336 -9.44 -29.41 -19.05
CA GLU A 336 -9.69 -30.34 -20.15
C GLU A 336 -10.18 -29.53 -21.35
N ASP A 337 -9.51 -29.66 -22.47
CA ASP A 337 -9.87 -29.04 -23.73
C ASP A 337 -10.40 -30.09 -24.71
N PHE A 338 -11.35 -29.69 -25.53
CA PHE A 338 -11.99 -30.51 -26.53
C PHE A 338 -11.66 -30.00 -27.94
N GLY A 339 -10.59 -29.27 -28.08
CA GLY A 339 -10.12 -28.69 -29.34
C GLY A 339 -9.49 -29.71 -30.30
N SER A 340 -9.04 -29.22 -31.43
CA SER A 340 -8.35 -30.00 -32.43
C SER A 340 -6.99 -30.54 -31.91
N ILE A 341 -6.55 -31.69 -32.38
CA ILE A 341 -5.25 -32.27 -32.02
C ILE A 341 -4.14 -31.24 -32.28
N GLY A 342 -3.38 -30.90 -31.22
CA GLY A 342 -2.30 -29.93 -31.28
C GLY A 342 -2.68 -28.46 -30.98
N SER A 343 -3.92 -28.20 -30.57
CA SER A 343 -4.44 -26.86 -30.20
C SER A 343 -4.55 -26.66 -28.71
N ALA A 344 -3.99 -27.49 -27.89
CA ALA A 344 -4.05 -27.39 -26.43
C ALA A 344 -3.73 -25.97 -25.93
N PRO A 345 -4.50 -25.44 -24.98
CA PRO A 345 -4.26 -24.14 -24.44
C PRO A 345 -2.90 -24.06 -23.72
N SER A 346 -2.28 -22.90 -23.80
CA SER A 346 -1.11 -22.63 -22.97
C SER A 346 -1.54 -22.37 -21.54
N LEU A 347 -1.01 -23.15 -20.60
CA LEU A 347 -1.25 -23.00 -19.18
C LEU A 347 -0.01 -22.42 -18.51
N LYS A 348 -0.19 -21.34 -17.76
CA LYS A 348 0.84 -20.74 -16.94
C LYS A 348 0.30 -20.38 -15.59
N ASP A 349 0.64 -21.16 -14.57
CA ASP A 349 0.46 -20.78 -13.17
C ASP A 349 1.72 -20.01 -12.76
N ASP A 350 1.60 -18.71 -12.57
CA ASP A 350 2.68 -17.83 -12.12
C ASP A 350 2.68 -17.63 -10.61
N GLY A 351 1.86 -18.39 -9.90
CA GLY A 351 1.69 -18.30 -8.45
C GLY A 351 0.76 -17.18 -8.00
N LYS A 352 0.32 -16.33 -8.91
CA LYS A 352 -0.63 -15.25 -8.67
C LYS A 352 -2.00 -15.62 -9.20
N GLN A 353 -2.02 -16.21 -10.37
CA GLN A 353 -3.22 -16.72 -11.03
C GLN A 353 -2.87 -17.79 -12.06
N LEU A 354 -3.84 -18.62 -12.43
CA LEU A 354 -3.75 -19.49 -13.57
C LEU A 354 -4.09 -18.71 -14.84
N ASN A 355 -3.12 -18.58 -15.74
CA ASN A 355 -3.31 -17.94 -17.03
C ASN A 355 -3.57 -19.04 -18.08
N LEU A 356 -4.73 -19.00 -18.71
CA LEU A 356 -5.13 -19.87 -19.80
C LEU A 356 -5.14 -19.07 -21.09
N ILE A 357 -4.35 -19.48 -22.09
CA ILE A 357 -4.33 -18.83 -23.39
C ILE A 357 -4.73 -19.87 -24.43
N PHE A 358 -5.91 -19.69 -24.98
CA PHE A 358 -6.45 -20.51 -26.06
C PHE A 358 -5.93 -20.01 -27.41
N HIS A 359 -5.50 -20.95 -28.24
CA HIS A 359 -4.97 -20.69 -29.59
C HIS A 359 -5.91 -21.18 -30.69
N ASP A 360 -7.07 -21.70 -30.32
CA ASP A 360 -8.10 -22.18 -31.23
C ASP A 360 -9.50 -21.88 -30.65
N LEU A 361 -10.52 -22.13 -31.44
CA LEU A 361 -11.93 -22.08 -31.02
C LEU A 361 -12.31 -23.46 -30.51
N GLU A 362 -12.49 -23.59 -29.21
CA GLU A 362 -12.66 -24.88 -28.56
C GLU A 362 -13.56 -24.81 -27.34
N GLU A 363 -14.19 -25.94 -27.05
CA GLU A 363 -14.85 -26.19 -25.77
C GLU A 363 -13.83 -26.62 -24.76
N PHE A 364 -14.01 -26.23 -23.49
CA PHE A 364 -13.14 -26.64 -22.42
C PHE A 364 -13.88 -26.75 -21.08
N HIS A 365 -13.33 -27.55 -20.19
CA HIS A 365 -13.76 -27.67 -18.81
C HIS A 365 -12.64 -27.25 -17.85
N ILE A 366 -13.02 -26.56 -16.77
CA ILE A 366 -12.15 -26.33 -15.62
C ILE A 366 -12.69 -27.16 -14.46
N ILE A 367 -11.87 -28.09 -13.97
CA ILE A 367 -12.25 -29.06 -12.95
C ILE A 367 -11.45 -28.77 -11.68
N PRO A 368 -12.06 -28.17 -10.65
CA PRO A 368 -11.43 -27.95 -9.37
C PRO A 368 -11.32 -29.24 -8.57
N SER A 369 -10.24 -29.36 -7.82
CA SER A 369 -10.04 -30.41 -6.83
C SER A 369 -9.34 -29.86 -5.61
N VAL A 370 -9.64 -30.43 -4.43
CA VAL A 370 -9.00 -30.05 -3.17
C VAL A 370 -8.18 -31.21 -2.66
N THR A 371 -6.94 -30.94 -2.28
CA THR A 371 -6.05 -31.91 -1.63
C THR A 371 -5.46 -31.30 -0.36
N LYS A 372 -5.04 -32.12 0.58
CA LYS A 372 -4.25 -31.67 1.72
C LYS A 372 -2.81 -31.35 1.32
N TYR A 373 -2.19 -30.38 2.01
CA TYR A 373 -0.75 -30.15 1.85
C TYR A 373 0.10 -31.25 2.47
N SER A 374 -0.38 -31.83 3.58
CA SER A 374 0.38 -32.76 4.39
C SER A 374 0.64 -34.12 3.73
N ASP A 375 -0.34 -34.65 3.00
CA ASP A 375 -0.30 -36.01 2.44
C ASP A 375 -0.85 -36.13 1.01
N GLU A 376 -1.22 -34.99 0.39
CA GLU A 376 -1.84 -34.90 -0.93
C GLU A 376 -3.17 -35.68 -1.09
N SER A 377 -3.78 -36.12 0.03
CA SER A 377 -5.07 -36.79 -0.01
C SER A 377 -6.17 -35.87 -0.55
N SER A 378 -7.07 -36.44 -1.35
CA SER A 378 -8.24 -35.70 -1.89
C SER A 378 -9.25 -35.42 -0.77
N VAL A 379 -9.81 -34.22 -0.80
CA VAL A 379 -10.84 -33.74 0.14
C VAL A 379 -12.05 -33.28 -0.63
N SER A 380 -13.23 -33.61 -0.14
CA SER A 380 -14.50 -33.12 -0.70
C SER A 380 -14.65 -31.62 -0.48
N PHE A 381 -15.39 -30.97 -1.35
CA PHE A 381 -15.75 -29.57 -1.22
C PHE A 381 -17.18 -29.32 -1.64
N THR A 382 -17.73 -28.20 -1.20
CA THR A 382 -19.08 -27.72 -1.49
C THR A 382 -19.02 -26.25 -1.93
N ASN A 383 -20.16 -25.69 -2.30
CA ASN A 383 -20.29 -24.27 -2.63
C ASN A 383 -19.26 -23.80 -3.68
N LEU A 384 -19.18 -24.54 -4.79
CA LEU A 384 -18.40 -24.07 -5.94
C LEU A 384 -19.02 -22.77 -6.47
N GLU A 385 -18.26 -21.70 -6.47
CA GLU A 385 -18.66 -20.41 -7.03
C GLU A 385 -17.68 -19.99 -8.13
N TRP A 386 -18.22 -19.39 -9.17
CA TRP A 386 -17.48 -18.86 -10.30
C TRP A 386 -17.95 -17.46 -10.62
N LYS A 387 -17.10 -16.46 -10.45
CA LYS A 387 -17.46 -15.05 -10.56
C LYS A 387 -16.46 -14.29 -11.41
N LYS A 388 -16.95 -13.56 -12.40
CA LYS A 388 -16.13 -12.61 -13.14
C LYS A 388 -15.73 -11.44 -12.27
N LEU A 389 -14.48 -11.00 -12.39
CA LEU A 389 -13.95 -9.86 -11.68
C LEU A 389 -13.97 -8.58 -12.54
N SER A 390 -14.06 -7.44 -11.87
CA SER A 390 -14.13 -6.12 -12.53
C SER A 390 -12.84 -5.73 -13.26
N GLU A 391 -11.72 -6.36 -12.91
CA GLU A 391 -10.40 -6.15 -13.50
C GLU A 391 -10.23 -6.76 -14.90
N SER A 392 -11.25 -7.47 -15.37
CA SER A 392 -11.26 -8.05 -16.71
C SER A 392 -11.11 -6.96 -17.78
N VAL A 393 -10.16 -7.14 -18.71
CA VAL A 393 -9.94 -6.21 -19.83
C VAL A 393 -11.14 -6.18 -20.77
N VAL A 394 -11.84 -7.32 -20.93
CA VAL A 394 -13.03 -7.45 -21.75
C VAL A 394 -14.27 -7.37 -20.86
N GLY A 395 -15.02 -6.30 -21.00
CA GLY A 395 -16.25 -6.11 -20.21
C GLY A 395 -17.40 -7.04 -20.60
N ASP A 396 -17.54 -7.33 -21.89
CA ASP A 396 -18.60 -8.17 -22.46
C ASP A 396 -18.08 -9.57 -22.80
N GLU A 397 -18.44 -10.57 -22.02
CA GLU A 397 -17.99 -11.95 -22.16
C GLU A 397 -18.45 -12.60 -23.46
N SER A 398 -19.59 -12.17 -24.01
CA SER A 398 -20.13 -12.70 -25.28
C SER A 398 -19.22 -12.43 -26.49
N LYS A 399 -18.26 -11.52 -26.35
CA LYS A 399 -17.24 -11.24 -27.36
C LYS A 399 -16.06 -12.25 -27.34
N ALA A 400 -15.92 -12.95 -26.23
CA ALA A 400 -14.82 -13.91 -26.04
C ALA A 400 -15.30 -15.36 -26.00
N PHE A 401 -16.57 -15.60 -25.68
CA PHE A 401 -17.11 -16.94 -25.50
C PHE A 401 -18.39 -17.14 -26.27
N SER A 402 -18.49 -18.28 -26.98
CA SER A 402 -19.74 -18.79 -27.53
C SER A 402 -20.58 -19.45 -26.43
N THR A 403 -19.92 -20.08 -25.47
CA THR A 403 -20.50 -20.51 -24.19
C THR A 403 -19.73 -19.79 -23.08
N ILE A 404 -20.40 -18.83 -22.41
CA ILE A 404 -19.81 -18.10 -21.28
C ILE A 404 -19.48 -19.09 -20.15
N PRO A 405 -18.30 -19.01 -19.52
CA PRO A 405 -17.93 -19.92 -18.44
C PRO A 405 -18.97 -19.97 -17.32
N LYS A 406 -19.52 -21.13 -17.06
CA LYS A 406 -20.56 -21.37 -16.06
C LYS A 406 -20.38 -22.72 -15.38
N ILE A 407 -20.89 -22.83 -14.16
CA ILE A 407 -20.91 -24.11 -13.42
C ILE A 407 -21.98 -25.01 -14.03
N VAL A 408 -21.61 -26.26 -14.30
CA VAL A 408 -22.56 -27.30 -14.74
C VAL A 408 -23.43 -27.72 -13.56
N THR A 409 -24.75 -27.67 -13.73
CA THR A 409 -25.69 -27.98 -12.65
C THR A 409 -25.53 -29.42 -12.17
N GLY A 410 -25.23 -29.59 -10.89
CA GLY A 410 -25.04 -30.90 -10.24
C GLY A 410 -23.63 -31.49 -10.41
N GLU A 411 -22.73 -30.77 -11.04
CA GLU A 411 -21.34 -31.16 -11.21
C GLU A 411 -20.39 -30.08 -10.66
N ASN A 412 -19.19 -30.48 -10.27
CA ASN A 412 -18.13 -29.55 -9.86
C ASN A 412 -17.23 -29.21 -11.05
N ILE A 413 -17.84 -28.76 -12.14
CA ILE A 413 -17.18 -28.47 -13.41
C ILE A 413 -17.63 -27.09 -13.89
N ILE A 414 -16.69 -26.30 -14.40
CA ILE A 414 -16.98 -25.06 -15.15
C ILE A 414 -16.80 -25.39 -16.63
N GLU A 415 -17.86 -25.31 -17.40
CA GLU A 415 -17.85 -25.47 -18.87
C GLU A 415 -17.80 -24.12 -19.57
N ALA A 416 -17.09 -24.05 -20.68
CA ALA A 416 -17.04 -22.89 -21.55
C ALA A 416 -16.65 -23.27 -22.98
N ALA A 417 -16.93 -22.36 -23.92
CA ALA A 417 -16.41 -22.46 -25.28
C ALA A 417 -15.91 -21.10 -25.77
N THR A 418 -14.75 -21.08 -26.37
CA THR A 418 -14.15 -19.86 -26.91
C THR A 418 -14.91 -19.35 -28.13
N LEU A 419 -14.96 -18.03 -28.29
CA LEU A 419 -15.46 -17.33 -29.46
C LEU A 419 -14.49 -16.22 -29.79
N GLY A 420 -13.46 -16.53 -30.55
CA GLY A 420 -12.47 -15.53 -30.92
C GLY A 420 -12.72 -14.94 -32.29
N GLU A 421 -12.01 -13.86 -32.59
CA GLU A 421 -11.91 -13.29 -33.91
C GLU A 421 -10.54 -13.64 -34.49
N LEU A 422 -10.51 -14.36 -35.61
CA LEU A 422 -9.27 -14.77 -36.26
C LEU A 422 -8.36 -13.58 -36.54
N GLY A 423 -7.07 -13.74 -36.22
CA GLY A 423 -6.08 -12.70 -36.33
C GLY A 423 -6.03 -11.72 -35.16
N LYS A 424 -6.79 -11.94 -34.10
CA LYS A 424 -6.84 -11.04 -32.93
C LYS A 424 -6.50 -11.75 -31.62
N LYS A 425 -6.18 -10.92 -30.64
CA LYS A 425 -6.09 -11.29 -29.24
C LYS A 425 -7.29 -10.76 -28.48
N ILE A 426 -7.86 -11.56 -27.60
CA ILE A 426 -8.97 -11.19 -26.72
C ILE A 426 -8.61 -11.56 -25.29
N GLY A 427 -8.91 -10.71 -24.35
CA GLY A 427 -8.68 -10.91 -22.93
C GLY A 427 -7.48 -10.16 -22.36
N PRO A 428 -7.09 -10.45 -21.11
CA PRO A 428 -7.70 -11.45 -20.25
C PRO A 428 -9.07 -11.08 -19.72
N ILE A 429 -9.92 -12.12 -19.54
CA ILE A 429 -11.09 -12.05 -18.68
C ILE A 429 -10.75 -12.81 -17.42
N ILE A 430 -10.92 -12.16 -16.27
CA ILE A 430 -10.43 -12.68 -14.99
C ILE A 430 -11.65 -13.15 -14.18
N TYR A 431 -11.55 -14.38 -13.70
CA TYR A 431 -12.53 -15.00 -12.84
C TYR A 431 -11.93 -15.34 -11.49
N GLN A 432 -12.80 -15.32 -10.49
CA GLN A 432 -12.54 -15.91 -9.20
C GLN A 432 -13.33 -17.20 -9.07
N LEU A 433 -12.64 -18.26 -8.73
CA LEU A 433 -13.22 -19.53 -8.34
C LEU A 433 -13.07 -19.66 -6.82
N SER A 434 -14.14 -19.99 -6.13
CA SER A 434 -14.11 -20.32 -4.71
C SER A 434 -14.82 -21.65 -4.42
N VAL A 435 -14.30 -22.39 -3.46
CA VAL A 435 -14.86 -23.65 -2.98
C VAL A 435 -14.79 -23.70 -1.46
N LYS A 436 -15.81 -24.21 -0.81
CA LYS A 436 -15.76 -24.48 0.63
C LYS A 436 -15.33 -25.92 0.86
N VAL A 437 -14.25 -26.12 1.62
CA VAL A 437 -13.78 -27.45 2.01
C VAL A 437 -14.87 -28.17 2.81
N ASP A 438 -15.08 -29.45 2.56
CA ASP A 438 -15.98 -30.33 3.31
C ASP A 438 -15.14 -31.36 4.07
N ASP A 439 -14.65 -30.95 5.23
CA ASP A 439 -13.86 -31.80 6.14
C ASP A 439 -14.69 -32.26 7.35
N GLY A 440 -15.98 -32.04 7.32
CA GLY A 440 -16.91 -32.39 8.38
C GLY A 440 -16.94 -31.37 9.54
N THR A 441 -16.23 -30.26 9.44
CA THR A 441 -16.23 -29.21 10.45
C THR A 441 -17.02 -27.98 10.03
N THR A 442 -17.55 -27.23 11.00
CA THR A 442 -18.28 -25.97 10.73
C THR A 442 -17.32 -24.83 10.38
N THR A 443 -16.03 -24.97 10.66
CA THR A 443 -14.97 -23.98 10.48
C THR A 443 -14.14 -24.24 9.23
N ALA A 444 -14.55 -25.18 8.37
CA ALA A 444 -13.86 -25.51 7.13
C ALA A 444 -13.61 -24.25 6.26
N PRO A 445 -12.40 -24.08 5.71
CA PRO A 445 -12.04 -22.88 4.99
C PRO A 445 -12.71 -22.80 3.60
N THR A 446 -12.90 -21.59 3.12
CA THR A 446 -13.16 -21.31 1.70
C THR A 446 -11.82 -21.07 1.01
N LEU A 447 -11.55 -21.83 -0.03
CA LEU A 447 -10.35 -21.68 -0.86
C LEU A 447 -10.71 -20.88 -2.11
N VAL A 448 -9.82 -19.99 -2.50
CA VAL A 448 -10.05 -19.08 -3.63
C VAL A 448 -8.90 -19.22 -4.63
N TYR A 449 -9.23 -19.21 -5.92
CA TYR A 449 -8.28 -19.25 -7.01
C TYR A 449 -8.65 -18.23 -8.09
N ARG A 450 -7.65 -17.59 -8.71
CA ARG A 450 -7.88 -16.69 -9.86
C ARG A 450 -7.54 -17.39 -11.16
N VAL A 451 -8.37 -17.19 -12.15
CA VAL A 451 -8.20 -17.74 -13.49
C VAL A 451 -8.36 -16.61 -14.50
N ALA A 452 -7.31 -16.35 -15.27
CA ALA A 452 -7.35 -15.40 -16.38
C ALA A 452 -7.44 -16.16 -17.70
N ILE A 453 -8.48 -15.90 -18.46
CA ILE A 453 -8.73 -16.56 -19.75
C ILE A 453 -8.48 -15.56 -20.86
N SER A 454 -7.59 -15.90 -21.77
CA SER A 454 -7.24 -15.13 -22.97
C SER A 454 -7.35 -15.99 -24.21
N GLN A 455 -7.51 -15.37 -25.36
CA GLN A 455 -7.43 -16.02 -26.67
C GLN A 455 -6.39 -15.30 -27.51
N ASP A 456 -5.50 -16.05 -28.15
CA ASP A 456 -4.52 -15.55 -29.09
C ASP A 456 -4.67 -16.28 -30.44
N LEU A 457 -5.50 -15.71 -31.30
CA LEU A 457 -5.78 -16.23 -32.63
C LEU A 457 -4.98 -15.49 -33.72
N THR A 458 -3.91 -14.80 -33.37
CA THR A 458 -3.05 -14.09 -34.31
C THR A 458 -2.28 -15.05 -35.25
N TRP A 459 -2.19 -16.31 -34.86
CA TRP A 459 -1.61 -17.39 -35.68
C TRP A 459 -2.44 -17.72 -36.92
N TYR A 460 -3.72 -17.27 -36.98
CA TYR A 460 -4.57 -17.47 -38.13
C TYR A 460 -4.50 -16.26 -39.06
N SER A 461 -4.20 -16.52 -40.30
CA SER A 461 -4.27 -15.50 -41.35
C SER A 461 -5.27 -15.90 -42.43
N ALA A 462 -6.16 -15.00 -42.77
CA ALA A 462 -7.05 -15.18 -43.91
C ALA A 462 -6.25 -14.92 -45.20
N ARG A 463 -6.07 -15.92 -46.04
CA ARG A 463 -5.43 -15.78 -47.35
C ARG A 463 -6.45 -15.97 -48.44
N ARG A 464 -6.45 -15.07 -49.43
CA ARG A 464 -7.27 -15.20 -50.62
C ARG A 464 -6.46 -15.97 -51.71
N HIS A 465 -7.00 -17.11 -52.13
CA HIS A 465 -6.42 -17.90 -53.19
C HIS A 465 -7.52 -18.25 -54.20
N ASN A 466 -7.33 -17.95 -55.48
CA ASN A 466 -8.30 -18.20 -56.56
C ASN A 466 -9.74 -17.72 -56.28
N GLY A 467 -9.89 -16.59 -55.63
CA GLY A 467 -11.20 -16.01 -55.30
C GLY A 467 -11.84 -16.55 -54.03
N ALA A 468 -11.31 -17.60 -53.42
CA ALA A 468 -11.76 -18.13 -52.10
C ALA A 468 -10.88 -17.64 -50.97
N PHE A 469 -11.44 -17.48 -49.78
CA PHE A 469 -10.69 -17.21 -48.55
C PHE A 469 -10.36 -18.53 -47.86
N TRP A 470 -9.10 -18.71 -47.55
CA TRP A 470 -8.58 -19.81 -46.76
C TRP A 470 -8.05 -19.30 -45.44
N ILE A 471 -8.43 -19.96 -44.36
CA ILE A 471 -7.94 -19.66 -43.02
C ILE A 471 -6.89 -20.70 -42.72
N CYS A 472 -5.65 -20.29 -42.52
CA CYS A 472 -4.53 -21.15 -42.24
C CYS A 472 -3.91 -20.81 -40.89
N LYS A 473 -3.59 -21.82 -40.08
CA LYS A 473 -2.74 -21.66 -38.91
C LYS A 473 -1.30 -21.40 -39.42
N GLN A 474 -0.64 -20.39 -38.92
CA GLN A 474 0.74 -20.03 -39.25
C GLN A 474 1.73 -20.79 -38.42
#